data_180acaa9875d6d9b9406c2875bafda39
#
_entry.id   180acaa9875d6d9b9406c2875bafda39
#
_cell.length_a   1.000
_cell.length_b   1.000
_cell.length_c   1.000
_cell.angle_alpha   90.00
_cell.angle_beta   90.00
_cell.angle_gamma   90.00
#
_symmetry.space_group_name_H-M   'P 1'
#
loop_
_entity.id
_entity.type
_entity.pdbx_description
1 polymer ?
#
loop_
_entity_poly.entity_id
_entity_poly.type
_entity_poly.pdbx_seq_one_letter_code
_entity_poly.pdbx_strand_id
1 'polypeptide(L)'
;MIRKAVLGTVLAAACGAAFAALPNVAVYATGGTIAGQSAASDKTNYSAAKVGVDKLVQAVPELANIANVTSDQVAQIGSQDMSDAVWLTLAKKINAECGKKDGFVITHGTDTMEELSLIHI
;
A
#
# COMPACT_ATOMS: atom_id res chain seq x y z
N MET A 1 -50.73 -18.82 49.07
CA MET A 1 -50.17 -17.59 48.51
C MET A 1 -48.77 -17.89 47.94
N ILE A 2 -48.66 -17.97 46.62
CA ILE A 2 -47.41 -18.33 45.93
C ILE A 2 -46.78 -17.03 45.48
N ARG A 3 -45.62 -16.63 46.08
CA ARG A 3 -44.84 -15.51 45.65
C ARG A 3 -43.96 -15.91 44.47
N LYS A 4 -44.29 -15.43 43.29
CA LYS A 4 -43.46 -15.56 42.08
C LYS A 4 -42.29 -14.59 42.19
N ALA A 5 -41.09 -15.11 42.41
CA ALA A 5 -39.86 -14.34 42.27
C ALA A 5 -39.56 -14.25 40.79
N VAL A 6 -39.65 -13.04 40.24
CA VAL A 6 -39.19 -12.72 38.87
C VAL A 6 -37.70 -12.46 38.95
N LEU A 7 -36.91 -13.43 38.48
CA LEU A 7 -35.47 -13.31 38.36
C LEU A 7 -35.19 -12.54 37.05
N GLY A 8 -34.95 -11.24 37.15
CA GLY A 8 -34.56 -10.40 36.03
C GLY A 8 -33.10 -10.66 35.67
N THR A 9 -32.89 -11.36 34.58
CA THR A 9 -31.53 -11.53 34.01
C THR A 9 -31.15 -10.25 33.30
N VAL A 10 -30.29 -9.44 33.92
CA VAL A 10 -29.66 -8.29 33.25
C VAL A 10 -28.57 -8.83 32.36
N LEU A 11 -28.84 -8.91 31.06
CA LEU A 11 -27.83 -9.20 30.03
C LEU A 11 -27.04 -7.93 29.80
N ALA A 12 -25.92 -7.79 30.51
CA ALA A 12 -24.95 -6.72 30.23
C ALA A 12 -24.29 -7.03 28.89
N ALA A 13 -24.73 -6.35 27.83
CA ALA A 13 -24.02 -6.33 26.53
C ALA A 13 -22.69 -5.60 26.74
N ALA A 14 -21.62 -6.35 26.94
CA ALA A 14 -20.27 -5.84 26.89
C ALA A 14 -19.98 -5.48 25.41
N CYS A 15 -20.27 -4.24 25.03
CA CYS A 15 -19.70 -3.65 23.81
C CYS A 15 -18.19 -3.50 24.03
N GLY A 16 -17.44 -4.58 23.80
CA GLY A 16 -16.01 -4.52 23.65
C GLY A 16 -15.72 -3.65 22.42
N ALA A 17 -15.12 -2.49 22.63
CA ALA A 17 -14.54 -1.73 21.52
C ALA A 17 -13.48 -2.64 20.90
N ALA A 18 -13.82 -3.29 19.78
CA ALA A 18 -12.86 -3.99 18.97
C ALA A 18 -11.96 -2.89 18.36
N PHE A 19 -10.80 -2.65 18.95
CA PHE A 19 -9.74 -1.93 18.26
C PHE A 19 -9.35 -2.82 17.07
N ALA A 20 -9.88 -2.50 15.90
CA ALA A 20 -9.45 -3.16 14.68
C ALA A 20 -7.95 -2.91 14.53
N ALA A 21 -7.16 -3.98 14.42
CA ALA A 21 -5.74 -3.85 14.12
C ALA A 21 -5.58 -3.07 12.80
N LEU A 22 -4.55 -2.23 12.72
CA LEU A 22 -4.26 -1.50 11.49
C LEU A 22 -4.02 -2.48 10.34
N PRO A 23 -4.56 -2.23 9.15
CA PRO A 23 -4.34 -3.09 7.99
C PRO A 23 -2.86 -3.14 7.60
N ASN A 24 -2.41 -4.28 7.13
CA ASN A 24 -1.06 -4.48 6.61
C ASN A 24 -1.05 -4.19 5.10
N VAL A 25 -0.42 -3.10 4.70
CA VAL A 25 -0.37 -2.65 3.30
C VAL A 25 1.06 -2.73 2.78
N ALA A 26 1.23 -3.32 1.60
CA ALA A 26 2.51 -3.31 0.89
C ALA A 26 2.51 -2.23 -0.19
N VAL A 27 3.58 -1.42 -0.23
CA VAL A 27 3.84 -0.43 -1.28
C VAL A 27 4.97 -0.94 -2.16
N TYR A 28 4.65 -1.24 -3.42
CA TYR A 28 5.63 -1.65 -4.42
C TYR A 28 5.91 -0.52 -5.39
N ALA A 29 7.19 -0.16 -5.54
CA ALA A 29 7.58 0.91 -6.44
C ALA A 29 8.30 0.36 -7.67
N THR A 30 7.94 0.87 -8.82
CA THR A 30 8.61 0.59 -10.10
C THR A 30 9.43 1.78 -10.61
N GLY A 31 9.36 2.93 -9.93
CA GLY A 31 10.02 4.16 -10.35
C GLY A 31 9.03 5.20 -10.88
N GLY A 32 9.30 5.74 -12.04
CA GLY A 32 8.45 6.74 -12.69
C GLY A 32 8.65 8.17 -12.16
N THR A 33 7.76 9.05 -12.56
CA THR A 33 7.84 10.49 -12.27
C THR A 33 7.70 10.80 -10.77
N ILE A 34 6.87 10.05 -10.05
CA ILE A 34 6.69 10.22 -8.60
C ILE A 34 8.01 10.00 -7.83
N ALA A 35 8.88 9.13 -8.35
CA ALA A 35 10.22 8.86 -7.82
C ALA A 35 11.30 9.72 -8.50
N GLY A 36 10.92 10.77 -9.19
CA GLY A 36 11.85 11.65 -9.88
C GLY A 36 12.46 12.70 -8.96
N GLN A 37 13.66 13.12 -9.28
CA GLN A 37 14.39 14.17 -8.57
C GLN A 37 15.07 15.10 -9.58
N SER A 38 14.99 16.40 -9.33
CA SER A 38 15.81 17.39 -10.04
C SER A 38 17.18 17.51 -9.39
N ALA A 39 18.23 17.51 -10.18
CA ALA A 39 19.61 17.55 -9.69
C ALA A 39 20.04 18.93 -9.16
N ALA A 40 19.24 19.98 -9.43
CA ALA A 40 19.46 21.35 -8.94
C ALA A 40 18.13 22.09 -8.87
N SER A 41 18.15 23.29 -8.28
CA SER A 41 17.02 24.24 -8.31
C SER A 41 16.59 24.64 -9.73
N ASP A 42 17.35 24.24 -10.72
CA ASP A 42 17.07 24.43 -12.14
C ASP A 42 16.23 23.25 -12.66
N LYS A 43 14.98 23.57 -13.06
CA LYS A 43 13.94 22.61 -13.49
C LYS A 43 14.28 21.87 -14.80
N THR A 44 15.42 22.16 -15.43
CA THR A 44 15.81 21.60 -16.73
C THR A 44 16.46 20.21 -16.66
N ASN A 45 16.93 19.77 -15.48
CA ASN A 45 17.63 18.50 -15.26
C ASN A 45 16.82 17.56 -14.36
N TYR A 46 15.59 17.26 -14.72
CA TYR A 46 14.77 16.29 -14.05
C TYR A 46 15.16 14.85 -14.45
N SER A 47 15.40 14.00 -13.46
CA SER A 47 15.62 12.56 -13.67
C SER A 47 14.52 11.76 -12.99
N ALA A 48 13.76 11.00 -13.76
CA ALA A 48 12.76 10.08 -13.24
C ALA A 48 13.42 8.94 -12.42
N ALA A 49 12.65 8.33 -11.53
CA ALA A 49 13.01 7.12 -10.80
C ALA A 49 14.31 7.22 -9.95
N LYS A 50 14.64 8.38 -9.40
CA LYS A 50 15.85 8.57 -8.56
C LYS A 50 15.61 8.38 -7.06
N VAL A 51 14.39 8.51 -6.63
CA VAL A 51 14.01 8.42 -5.21
C VAL A 51 13.51 7.03 -4.90
N GLY A 52 14.12 6.37 -3.92
CA GLY A 52 13.67 5.04 -3.48
C GLY A 52 12.33 5.11 -2.74
N VAL A 53 11.59 4.01 -2.76
CA VAL A 53 10.25 3.89 -2.18
C VAL A 53 10.20 4.24 -0.70
N ASP A 54 11.23 3.93 0.07
CA ASP A 54 11.28 4.24 1.51
C ASP A 54 11.19 5.73 1.78
N LYS A 55 11.82 6.56 0.94
CA LYS A 55 11.72 8.02 1.05
C LYS A 55 10.34 8.54 0.68
N LEU A 56 9.66 7.89 -0.27
CA LEU A 56 8.30 8.24 -0.64
C LEU A 56 7.33 7.95 0.53
N VAL A 57 7.47 6.80 1.17
CA VAL A 57 6.66 6.43 2.34
C VAL A 57 6.97 7.36 3.53
N GLN A 58 8.24 7.65 3.79
CA GLN A 58 8.65 8.56 4.87
C GLN A 58 8.18 10.01 4.68
N ALA A 59 7.91 10.42 3.44
CA ALA A 59 7.40 11.76 3.15
C ALA A 59 5.93 11.95 3.60
N VAL A 60 5.24 10.87 3.96
CA VAL A 60 3.84 10.89 4.43
C VAL A 60 3.74 10.15 5.77
N PRO A 61 4.19 10.78 6.88
CA PRO A 61 4.24 10.13 8.20
C PRO A 61 2.86 9.73 8.73
N GLU A 62 1.79 10.34 8.24
CA GLU A 62 0.40 10.04 8.61
C GLU A 62 -0.02 8.63 8.22
N LEU A 63 0.66 7.99 7.27
CA LEU A 63 0.40 6.60 6.89
C LEU A 63 0.50 5.64 8.07
N ALA A 64 1.42 5.88 9.00
CA ALA A 64 1.60 5.06 10.19
C ALA A 64 0.38 5.06 11.14
N ASN A 65 -0.50 6.05 11.02
CA ASN A 65 -1.72 6.14 11.81
C ASN A 65 -2.88 5.31 11.25
N ILE A 66 -2.80 4.91 9.98
CA ILE A 66 -3.91 4.27 9.27
C ILE A 66 -3.57 2.86 8.77
N ALA A 67 -2.28 2.52 8.63
CA ALA A 67 -1.84 1.22 8.15
C ALA A 67 -0.44 0.85 8.64
N ASN A 68 -0.17 -0.45 8.75
CA ASN A 68 1.18 -0.99 8.88
C ASN A 68 1.76 -1.11 7.46
N VAL A 69 2.54 -0.12 7.05
CA VAL A 69 3.07 -0.03 5.69
C VAL A 69 4.42 -0.72 5.58
N THR A 70 4.56 -1.60 4.62
CA THR A 70 5.85 -2.15 4.16
C THR A 70 6.12 -1.67 2.75
N SER A 71 7.37 -1.39 2.41
CA SER A 71 7.77 -0.88 1.10
C SER A 71 8.83 -1.78 0.46
N ASP A 72 8.77 -1.93 -0.87
CA ASP A 72 9.76 -2.66 -1.65
C ASP A 72 9.94 -2.03 -3.04
N GLN A 73 11.20 -1.88 -3.44
CA GLN A 73 11.57 -1.35 -4.75
C GLN A 73 11.68 -2.50 -5.75
N VAL A 74 10.62 -2.72 -6.51
CA VAL A 74 10.55 -3.81 -7.52
C VAL A 74 11.41 -3.48 -8.75
N ALA A 75 11.34 -2.24 -9.20
CA ALA A 75 12.16 -1.70 -10.28
C ALA A 75 12.41 -0.21 -10.05
N GLN A 76 13.38 0.36 -10.73
CA GLN A 76 13.70 1.79 -10.65
C GLN A 76 13.93 2.34 -12.06
N ILE A 77 12.86 2.40 -12.84
CA ILE A 77 12.86 2.73 -14.26
C ILE A 77 11.85 3.83 -14.58
N GLY A 78 12.02 4.49 -15.71
CA GLY A 78 10.94 5.26 -16.32
C GLY A 78 9.84 4.32 -16.81
N SER A 79 8.59 4.74 -16.78
CA SER A 79 7.49 3.88 -17.21
C SER A 79 7.55 3.48 -18.67
N GLN A 80 8.14 4.31 -19.52
CA GLN A 80 8.40 3.99 -20.93
C GLN A 80 9.38 2.81 -21.12
N ASP A 81 10.19 2.47 -20.11
CA ASP A 81 11.17 1.37 -20.13
C ASP A 81 10.61 0.09 -19.49
N MET A 82 9.30 0.04 -19.28
CA MET A 82 8.63 -1.11 -18.67
C MET A 82 8.73 -2.35 -19.58
N SER A 83 8.82 -3.53 -18.96
CA SER A 83 8.95 -4.79 -19.69
C SER A 83 8.13 -5.90 -19.03
N ASP A 84 7.85 -6.94 -19.81
CA ASP A 84 7.14 -8.13 -19.33
C ASP A 84 7.82 -8.77 -18.11
N ALA A 85 9.16 -8.72 -18.04
CA ALA A 85 9.92 -9.27 -16.92
C ALA A 85 9.62 -8.50 -15.61
N VAL A 86 9.45 -7.19 -15.66
CA VAL A 86 9.09 -6.36 -14.51
C VAL A 86 7.63 -6.61 -14.12
N TRP A 87 6.71 -6.69 -15.11
CA TRP A 87 5.31 -7.03 -14.87
C TRP A 87 5.16 -8.37 -14.16
N LEU A 88 5.83 -9.40 -14.66
CA LEU A 88 5.81 -10.75 -14.06
C LEU A 88 6.41 -10.77 -12.67
N THR A 89 7.46 -9.99 -12.43
CA THR A 89 8.08 -9.88 -11.10
C THR A 89 7.11 -9.26 -10.10
N LEU A 90 6.44 -8.18 -10.50
CA LEU A 90 5.45 -7.50 -9.68
C LEU A 90 4.26 -8.43 -9.37
N ALA A 91 3.71 -9.09 -10.38
CA ALA A 91 2.60 -10.03 -10.22
C ALA A 91 2.96 -11.20 -9.29
N LYS A 92 4.16 -11.77 -9.43
CA LYS A 92 4.65 -12.84 -8.55
C LYS A 92 4.77 -12.39 -7.10
N LYS A 93 5.27 -11.17 -6.87
CA LYS A 93 5.37 -10.60 -5.51
C LYS A 93 3.99 -10.43 -4.88
N ILE A 94 3.04 -9.85 -5.61
CA ILE A 94 1.66 -9.68 -5.14
C ILE A 94 1.06 -11.05 -4.77
N ASN A 95 1.18 -12.04 -5.66
CA ASN A 95 0.65 -13.38 -5.42
C ASN A 95 1.30 -14.07 -4.21
N ALA A 96 2.60 -13.90 -3.99
CA ALA A 96 3.30 -14.49 -2.87
C ALA A 96 2.88 -13.91 -1.50
N GLU A 97 2.40 -12.67 -1.49
CA GLU A 97 1.94 -11.98 -0.30
C GLU A 97 0.42 -11.86 -0.22
N CYS A 98 -0.31 -12.34 -1.21
CA CYS A 98 -1.76 -12.43 -1.20
C CYS A 98 -2.20 -13.32 -0.02
N GLY A 99 -3.12 -12.79 0.80
CA GLY A 99 -3.54 -13.42 2.06
C GLY A 99 -2.68 -13.11 3.29
N LYS A 100 -1.50 -12.46 3.12
CA LYS A 100 -0.68 -11.94 4.22
C LYS A 100 -0.80 -10.43 4.37
N LYS A 101 -1.22 -9.76 3.31
CA LYS A 101 -1.45 -8.32 3.25
C LYS A 101 -2.93 -8.06 2.99
N ASP A 102 -3.42 -6.99 3.58
CA ASP A 102 -4.80 -6.54 3.40
C ASP A 102 -4.96 -5.69 2.13
N GLY A 103 -3.85 -5.16 1.60
CA GLY A 103 -3.85 -4.37 0.38
C GLY A 103 -2.45 -4.15 -0.20
N PHE A 104 -2.44 -3.81 -1.50
CA PHE A 104 -1.23 -3.47 -2.24
C PHE A 104 -1.41 -2.12 -2.91
N VAL A 105 -0.38 -1.29 -2.83
CA VAL A 105 -0.28 -0.01 -3.55
C VAL A 105 0.95 -0.08 -4.45
N ILE A 106 0.77 0.26 -5.72
CA ILE A 106 1.88 0.28 -6.68
C ILE A 106 2.11 1.72 -7.11
N THR A 107 3.34 2.22 -6.90
CA THR A 107 3.75 3.50 -7.44
C THR A 107 4.43 3.29 -8.78
N HIS A 108 3.93 3.96 -9.82
CA HIS A 108 4.32 3.75 -11.20
C HIS A 108 4.29 5.05 -12.00
N GLY A 109 5.01 5.12 -13.09
CA GLY A 109 4.93 6.23 -14.02
C GLY A 109 3.70 6.16 -14.92
N THR A 110 3.31 7.30 -15.47
CA THR A 110 2.03 7.48 -16.18
C THR A 110 1.99 6.88 -17.57
N ASP A 111 3.15 6.69 -18.24
CA ASP A 111 3.20 6.27 -19.64
C ASP A 111 2.61 4.88 -19.88
N THR A 112 2.74 3.98 -18.91
CA THR A 112 2.23 2.60 -18.98
C THR A 112 1.37 2.22 -17.77
N MET A 113 0.74 3.21 -17.14
CA MET A 113 -0.08 2.98 -15.94
C MET A 113 -1.37 2.21 -16.26
N GLU A 114 -1.91 2.36 -17.45
CA GLU A 114 -3.11 1.64 -17.88
C GLU A 114 -2.85 0.13 -18.02
N GLU A 115 -1.68 -0.27 -18.51
CA GLU A 115 -1.28 -1.67 -18.63
C GLU A 115 -1.13 -2.32 -17.25
N LEU A 116 -0.72 -1.55 -16.24
CA LEU A 116 -0.62 -2.02 -14.86
C LEU A 116 -1.97 -2.52 -14.34
N SER A 117 -3.07 -1.90 -14.73
CA SER A 117 -4.40 -2.29 -14.30
C SER A 117 -4.79 -3.70 -14.76
N LEU A 118 -4.20 -4.20 -15.84
CA LEU A 118 -4.51 -5.52 -16.42
C LEU A 118 -3.96 -6.67 -15.57
N ILE A 119 -2.91 -6.46 -14.78
CA ILE A 119 -2.37 -7.51 -13.90
C ILE A 119 -3.30 -7.84 -12.72
N HIS A 120 -4.31 -7.04 -12.46
CA HIS A 120 -5.29 -7.25 -11.39
C HIS A 120 -6.55 -7.99 -11.86
N ILE A 121 -6.66 -8.26 -13.15
CA ILE A 121 -7.75 -9.01 -13.73
C ILE A 121 -7.41 -10.49 -13.78
#